data_d570b6ba71de9af2eea0992753b736e4
#
_entry.id   d570b6ba71de9af2eea0992753b736e4
#
_cell.length_a   1.000
_cell.length_b   1.000
_cell.length_c   1.000
_cell.angle_alpha   90.00
_cell.angle_beta   90.00
_cell.angle_gamma   90.00
#
_symmetry.space_group_name_H-M   'P 1'
#
loop_
_entity.id
_entity.type
_entity.pdbx_description
1 polymer ?
#
loop_
_entity_poly.entity_id
_entity_poly.type
_entity_poly.pdbx_seq_one_letter_code
_entity_poly.pdbx_strand_id
1 'polypeptide(L)'
;FALAASISPGPVNLVCLSSGTRYPVSRGLIFVTGATLGFIALFVAVGLGLYSLLTMVPMLETLLRWGGVAFLLYLSIKLAMDSGQLPEKGVDKAPGFGTGAIMQWLNPKAWLASASGIGAYTSANDLNQILLFASLYLPICWLSLACWVYAGAFLRRYVQRPAVLVTINRTLALLLAISCLYLVTG
;
A
#
# COMPACT_ATOMS: atom_id res chain seq x y z
N PHE A 1 7.41 12.54 -10.45
CA PHE A 1 7.17 12.29 -9.04
C PHE A 1 6.14 11.17 -8.83
N ALA A 2 4.88 11.34 -9.21
CA ALA A 2 3.77 10.42 -8.94
C ALA A 2 4.06 8.97 -9.34
N LEU A 3 4.60 8.75 -10.54
CA LEU A 3 4.98 7.43 -11.02
C LEU A 3 6.07 6.79 -10.14
N ALA A 4 7.14 7.53 -9.86
CA ALA A 4 8.24 7.03 -9.04
C ALA A 4 7.77 6.67 -7.62
N ALA A 5 6.95 7.52 -7.01
CA ALA A 5 6.39 7.28 -5.69
C ALA A 5 5.45 6.07 -5.64
N SER A 6 4.61 5.86 -6.69
CA SER A 6 3.64 4.78 -6.74
C SER A 6 4.24 3.43 -7.14
N ILE A 7 5.17 3.40 -8.11
CA ILE A 7 5.73 2.17 -8.65
C ILE A 7 6.83 1.59 -7.75
N SER A 8 7.54 2.43 -6.99
CA SER A 8 8.62 1.98 -6.10
C SER A 8 8.10 1.01 -5.03
N PRO A 9 8.87 -0.02 -4.69
CA PRO A 9 8.47 -1.02 -3.71
C PRO A 9 8.05 -0.40 -2.37
N GLY A 10 6.98 -0.93 -1.81
CA GLY A 10 6.46 -0.53 -0.51
C GLY A 10 5.40 -1.51 -0.03
N PRO A 11 4.89 -1.38 1.21
CA PRO A 11 3.96 -2.33 1.80
C PRO A 11 2.77 -2.67 0.91
N VAL A 12 2.11 -1.66 0.33
CA VAL A 12 0.96 -1.84 -0.56
C VAL A 12 1.33 -2.58 -1.84
N ASN A 13 2.49 -2.24 -2.44
CA ASN A 13 2.99 -2.89 -3.65
C ASN A 13 3.26 -4.38 -3.41
N LEU A 14 3.85 -4.73 -2.24
CA LEU A 14 4.12 -6.12 -1.86
C LEU A 14 2.81 -6.92 -1.67
N VAL A 15 1.77 -6.31 -1.09
CA VAL A 15 0.45 -6.94 -0.98
C VAL A 15 -0.20 -7.10 -2.36
N CYS A 16 -0.05 -6.13 -3.28
CA CYS A 16 -0.49 -6.26 -4.67
C CYS A 16 0.18 -7.45 -5.36
N LEU A 17 1.50 -7.57 -5.26
CA LEU A 17 2.28 -8.68 -5.81
C LEU A 17 1.79 -10.01 -5.24
N SER A 18 1.73 -10.14 -3.91
CA SER A 18 1.24 -11.34 -3.22
C SER A 18 -0.20 -11.67 -3.63
N SER A 19 -1.08 -10.68 -3.74
CA SER A 19 -2.46 -10.89 -4.20
C SER A 19 -2.51 -11.49 -5.61
N GLY A 20 -1.68 -10.99 -6.54
CA GLY A 20 -1.58 -11.52 -7.90
C GLY A 20 -1.06 -12.96 -7.95
N THR A 21 -0.14 -13.35 -7.06
CA THR A 21 0.35 -14.74 -7.00
C THR A 21 -0.70 -15.71 -6.47
N ARG A 22 -1.65 -15.29 -5.64
CA ARG A 22 -2.58 -16.16 -4.91
C ARG A 22 -4.00 -16.15 -5.45
N TYR A 23 -4.49 -15.00 -5.89
CA TYR A 23 -5.89 -14.78 -6.24
C TYR A 23 -6.06 -14.41 -7.72
N PRO A 24 -7.27 -14.53 -8.28
CA PRO A 24 -7.57 -13.96 -9.59
C PRO A 24 -7.27 -12.47 -9.62
N VAL A 25 -6.76 -11.97 -10.76
CA VAL A 25 -6.38 -10.56 -10.95
C VAL A 25 -7.52 -9.61 -10.54
N SER A 26 -8.77 -9.96 -10.86
CA SER A 26 -9.94 -9.15 -10.49
C SER A 26 -10.03 -8.86 -8.98
N ARG A 27 -9.66 -9.81 -8.14
CA ARG A 27 -9.63 -9.62 -6.68
C ARG A 27 -8.50 -8.66 -6.26
N GLY A 28 -7.33 -8.79 -6.88
CA GLY A 28 -6.23 -7.86 -6.68
C GLY A 28 -6.59 -6.42 -7.11
N LEU A 29 -7.32 -6.26 -8.22
CA LEU A 29 -7.75 -4.95 -8.70
C LEU A 29 -8.79 -4.28 -7.79
N ILE A 30 -9.63 -5.03 -7.07
CA ILE A 30 -10.52 -4.49 -6.04
C ILE A 30 -9.69 -3.87 -4.90
N PHE A 31 -8.66 -4.56 -4.45
CA PHE A 31 -7.71 -4.03 -3.46
C PHE A 31 -6.98 -2.78 -3.99
N VAL A 32 -6.48 -2.80 -5.23
CA VAL A 32 -5.83 -1.67 -5.90
C VAL A 32 -6.74 -0.45 -5.93
N THR A 33 -8.02 -0.63 -6.26
CA THR A 33 -9.00 0.48 -6.29
C THR A 33 -9.18 1.08 -4.89
N GLY A 34 -9.31 0.23 -3.87
CA GLY A 34 -9.39 0.70 -2.48
C GLY A 34 -8.13 1.44 -2.05
N ALA A 35 -6.95 0.89 -2.35
CA ALA A 35 -5.67 1.52 -2.03
C ALA A 35 -5.50 2.86 -2.75
N THR A 36 -5.84 2.93 -4.04
CA THR A 36 -5.75 4.18 -4.81
C THR A 36 -6.67 5.26 -4.24
N LEU A 37 -7.95 4.94 -4.02
CA LEU A 37 -8.90 5.91 -3.48
C LEU A 37 -8.55 6.30 -2.04
N GLY A 38 -8.08 5.35 -1.21
CA GLY A 38 -7.57 5.66 0.12
C GLY A 38 -6.37 6.60 0.10
N PHE A 39 -5.45 6.41 -0.86
CA PHE A 39 -4.32 7.31 -1.08
C PHE A 39 -4.76 8.70 -1.53
N ILE A 40 -5.66 8.80 -2.50
CA ILE A 40 -6.15 10.10 -2.98
C ILE A 40 -6.89 10.86 -1.88
N ALA A 41 -7.70 10.16 -1.07
CA ALA A 41 -8.34 10.78 0.10
C ALA A 41 -7.30 11.31 1.12
N LEU A 42 -6.25 10.53 1.40
CA LEU A 42 -5.15 10.96 2.26
C LEU A 42 -4.41 12.15 1.65
N PHE A 43 -4.10 12.12 0.35
CA PHE A 43 -3.40 13.18 -0.37
C PHE A 43 -4.16 14.51 -0.28
N VAL A 44 -5.47 14.49 -0.54
CA VAL A 44 -6.33 15.67 -0.41
C VAL A 44 -6.41 16.15 1.04
N ALA A 45 -6.56 15.24 2.01
CA ALA A 45 -6.60 15.59 3.43
C ALA A 45 -5.28 16.25 3.90
N VAL A 46 -4.13 15.76 3.44
CA VAL A 46 -2.82 16.37 3.70
C VAL A 46 -2.72 17.75 3.07
N GLY A 47 -3.21 17.90 1.84
CA GLY A 47 -3.25 19.19 1.15
C GLY A 47 -4.16 20.22 1.83
N LEU A 48 -5.21 19.76 2.51
CA LEU A 48 -6.10 20.60 3.32
C LEU A 48 -5.58 20.88 4.75
N GLY A 49 -4.34 20.51 5.04
CA GLY A 49 -3.68 20.85 6.31
C GLY A 49 -3.67 19.73 7.36
N LEU A 50 -4.14 18.53 7.04
CA LEU A 50 -4.13 17.40 7.98
C LEU A 50 -2.72 17.11 8.51
N TYR A 51 -1.69 17.27 7.70
CA TYR A 51 -0.29 17.09 8.12
C TYR A 51 0.11 18.10 9.20
N SER A 52 -0.26 19.37 9.03
CA SER A 52 -0.02 20.42 10.04
C SER A 52 -0.77 20.15 11.35
N LEU A 53 -2.00 19.63 11.24
CA LEU A 53 -2.77 19.25 12.42
C LEU A 53 -2.11 18.10 13.18
N LEU A 54 -1.56 17.10 12.48
CA LEU A 54 -0.85 15.98 13.09
C LEU A 54 0.40 16.43 13.85
N THR A 55 1.17 17.36 13.28
CA THR A 55 2.35 17.90 13.97
C THR A 55 2.01 18.73 15.21
N MET A 56 0.79 19.29 15.28
CA MET A 56 0.28 20.00 16.47
C MET A 56 -0.22 19.05 17.57
N VAL A 57 -0.51 17.80 17.23
CA VAL A 57 -1.06 16.81 18.18
C VAL A 57 -0.16 15.55 18.20
N PRO A 58 0.95 15.58 18.96
CA PRO A 58 1.96 14.49 18.97
C PRO A 58 1.38 13.11 19.30
N MET A 59 0.30 13.07 20.08
CA MET A 59 -0.38 11.82 20.42
C MET A 59 -1.01 11.16 19.19
N LEU A 60 -1.56 11.94 18.27
CA LEU A 60 -2.19 11.44 17.05
C LEU A 60 -1.14 10.88 16.08
N GLU A 61 -0.01 11.56 15.95
CA GLU A 61 1.15 11.06 15.19
C GLU A 61 1.65 9.72 15.75
N THR A 62 1.80 9.65 17.07
CA THR A 62 2.23 8.42 17.75
C THR A 62 1.24 7.27 17.52
N LEU A 63 -0.07 7.52 17.62
CA LEU A 63 -1.10 6.52 17.38
C LEU A 63 -1.08 6.00 15.94
N LEU A 64 -0.93 6.89 14.94
CA LEU A 64 -0.84 6.51 13.53
C LEU A 64 0.44 5.71 13.26
N ARG A 65 1.57 6.12 13.83
CA ARG A 65 2.84 5.41 13.72
C ARG A 65 2.75 3.99 14.25
N TRP A 66 2.31 3.82 15.49
CA TRP A 66 2.20 2.50 16.11
C TRP A 66 1.08 1.64 15.51
N GLY A 67 -0.04 2.26 15.11
CA GLY A 67 -1.09 1.60 14.35
C GLY A 67 -0.58 1.05 13.00
N GLY A 68 0.23 1.85 12.31
CA GLY A 68 0.92 1.42 11.07
C GLY A 68 1.87 0.27 11.29
N VAL A 69 2.72 0.35 12.32
CA VAL A 69 3.66 -0.73 12.70
C VAL A 69 2.91 -2.01 13.02
N ALA A 70 1.89 -1.95 13.88
CA ALA A 70 1.09 -3.11 14.25
C ALA A 70 0.41 -3.76 13.04
N PHE A 71 -0.14 -2.95 12.14
CA PHE A 71 -0.79 -3.42 10.92
C PHE A 71 0.20 -4.09 9.94
N LEU A 72 1.37 -3.49 9.73
CA LEU A 72 2.40 -4.06 8.86
C LEU A 72 2.97 -5.36 9.43
N LEU A 73 3.16 -5.44 10.75
CA LEU A 73 3.57 -6.67 11.43
C LEU A 73 2.50 -7.75 11.27
N TYR A 74 1.23 -7.42 11.44
CA TYR A 74 0.12 -8.35 11.17
C TYR A 74 0.18 -8.92 9.75
N LEU A 75 0.36 -8.06 8.74
CA LEU A 75 0.48 -8.51 7.35
C LEU A 75 1.75 -9.35 7.12
N SER A 76 2.88 -8.95 7.72
CA SER A 76 4.13 -9.70 7.65
C SER A 76 3.97 -11.12 8.21
N ILE A 77 3.40 -11.25 9.39
CA ILE A 77 3.12 -12.55 10.03
C ILE A 77 2.18 -13.38 9.15
N LYS A 78 1.10 -12.79 8.65
CA LYS A 78 0.15 -13.46 7.76
C LYS A 78 0.81 -14.01 6.48
N LEU A 79 1.73 -13.24 5.88
CA LEU A 79 2.50 -13.71 4.73
C LEU A 79 3.53 -14.78 5.10
N ALA A 80 4.21 -14.63 6.24
CA ALA A 80 5.22 -15.60 6.70
C ALA A 80 4.63 -16.98 7.02
N MET A 81 3.39 -17.00 7.53
CA MET A 81 2.65 -18.22 7.89
C MET A 81 1.95 -18.88 6.69
N ASP A 82 2.07 -18.28 5.52
CA ASP A 82 1.44 -18.80 4.32
C ASP A 82 2.01 -20.16 3.90
N SER A 83 1.16 -21.14 3.72
CA SER A 83 1.54 -22.51 3.31
C SER A 83 1.91 -22.64 1.83
N GLY A 84 1.75 -21.58 1.03
CA GLY A 84 1.96 -21.62 -0.42
C GLY A 84 0.91 -22.44 -1.18
N GLN A 85 -0.09 -22.98 -0.48
CA GLN A 85 -1.21 -23.64 -1.13
C GLN A 85 -2.12 -22.58 -1.76
N LEU A 86 -2.53 -22.83 -3.00
CA LEU A 86 -3.53 -21.96 -3.62
C LEU A 86 -4.84 -22.14 -2.86
N PRO A 87 -5.55 -21.04 -2.54
CA PRO A 87 -6.80 -21.13 -1.81
C PRO A 87 -7.78 -22.01 -2.58
N GLU A 88 -8.33 -23.01 -1.91
CA GLU A 88 -9.51 -23.70 -2.41
C GLU A 88 -10.66 -22.70 -2.53
N LYS A 89 -11.50 -22.90 -3.55
CA LYS A 89 -12.62 -21.97 -3.82
C LYS A 89 -13.45 -21.79 -2.54
N GLY A 90 -13.33 -20.63 -1.89
CA GLY A 90 -14.18 -20.20 -0.78
C GLY A 90 -13.55 -20.09 0.61
N VAL A 91 -12.33 -20.52 0.83
CA VAL A 91 -11.75 -20.60 2.20
C VAL A 91 -10.94 -19.37 2.59
N ASP A 92 -10.19 -18.75 1.69
CA ASP A 92 -9.37 -17.56 1.99
C ASP A 92 -9.95 -16.29 1.35
N LYS A 93 -10.21 -15.26 2.17
CA LYS A 93 -10.68 -13.97 1.67
C LYS A 93 -9.47 -13.16 1.17
N ALA A 94 -9.44 -12.88 -0.13
CA ALA A 94 -8.50 -11.91 -0.70
C ALA A 94 -8.60 -10.56 0.01
N PRO A 95 -7.49 -9.80 0.16
CA PRO A 95 -7.55 -8.42 0.61
C PRO A 95 -8.53 -7.63 -0.26
N GLY A 96 -9.50 -7.00 0.38
CA GLY A 96 -10.57 -6.27 -0.30
C GLY A 96 -10.29 -4.77 -0.40
N PHE A 97 -11.28 -4.05 -0.92
CA PHE A 97 -11.28 -2.59 -1.05
C PHE A 97 -10.96 -1.86 0.26
N GLY A 98 -11.68 -2.20 1.35
CA GLY A 98 -11.46 -1.56 2.65
C GLY A 98 -10.06 -1.77 3.20
N THR A 99 -9.51 -2.98 3.03
CA THR A 99 -8.13 -3.28 3.42
C THR A 99 -7.13 -2.39 2.66
N GLY A 100 -7.33 -2.23 1.34
CA GLY A 100 -6.50 -1.35 0.53
C GLY A 100 -6.57 0.11 0.99
N ALA A 101 -7.75 0.63 1.24
CA ALA A 101 -7.96 2.00 1.69
C ALA A 101 -7.29 2.26 3.05
N ILE A 102 -7.57 1.43 4.06
CA ILE A 102 -7.02 1.56 5.40
C ILE A 102 -5.49 1.43 5.37
N MET A 103 -4.97 0.53 4.54
CA MET A 103 -3.53 0.31 4.42
C MET A 103 -2.77 1.57 3.99
N GLN A 104 -3.34 2.44 3.19
CA GLN A 104 -2.70 3.70 2.79
C GLN A 104 -2.63 4.70 3.94
N TRP A 105 -3.67 4.77 4.77
CA TRP A 105 -3.68 5.66 5.94
C TRP A 105 -2.70 5.19 7.03
N LEU A 106 -2.43 3.90 7.10
CA LEU A 106 -1.45 3.31 8.00
C LEU A 106 -0.04 3.18 7.37
N ASN A 107 0.13 3.59 6.11
CA ASN A 107 1.38 3.46 5.37
C ASN A 107 2.17 4.78 5.40
N PRO A 108 3.29 4.87 6.12
CA PRO A 108 4.08 6.10 6.23
C PRO A 108 4.63 6.56 4.88
N LYS A 109 4.90 5.65 3.95
CA LYS A 109 5.30 6.01 2.59
C LYS A 109 4.21 6.85 1.90
N ALA A 110 2.93 6.54 2.14
CA ALA A 110 1.82 7.31 1.57
C ALA A 110 1.75 8.73 2.16
N TRP A 111 1.99 8.88 3.47
CA TRP A 111 2.07 10.18 4.14
C TRP A 111 3.22 11.03 3.60
N LEU A 112 4.42 10.45 3.50
CA LEU A 112 5.60 11.14 2.95
C LEU A 112 5.39 11.53 1.49
N ALA A 113 4.82 10.64 0.68
CA ALA A 113 4.50 10.93 -0.71
C ALA A 113 3.46 12.06 -0.84
N SER A 114 2.43 12.05 0.03
CA SER A 114 1.42 13.12 0.06
C SER A 114 2.03 14.45 0.47
N ALA A 115 2.77 14.50 1.57
CA ALA A 115 3.41 15.72 2.06
C ALA A 115 4.42 16.28 1.04
N SER A 116 5.26 15.42 0.46
CA SER A 116 6.23 15.82 -0.57
C SER A 116 5.56 16.30 -1.86
N GLY A 117 4.48 15.61 -2.28
CA GLY A 117 3.73 16.00 -3.49
C GLY A 117 3.04 17.35 -3.31
N ILE A 118 2.37 17.56 -2.18
CA ILE A 118 1.73 18.84 -1.84
C ILE A 118 2.78 19.95 -1.74
N GLY A 119 3.86 19.74 -0.98
CA GLY A 119 4.88 20.78 -0.77
C GLY A 119 5.64 21.16 -2.03
N ALA A 120 5.84 20.24 -2.98
CA ALA A 120 6.62 20.50 -4.19
C ALA A 120 5.79 21.00 -5.38
N TYR A 121 4.48 20.69 -5.45
CA TYR A 121 3.68 20.89 -6.66
C TYR A 121 2.37 21.64 -6.45
N THR A 122 2.07 22.06 -5.22
CA THR A 122 0.88 22.87 -4.94
C THR A 122 1.25 24.08 -4.09
N SER A 123 0.48 25.17 -4.23
CA SER A 123 0.55 26.30 -3.32
C SER A 123 -0.28 26.03 -2.07
N ALA A 124 0.14 26.61 -0.93
CA ALA A 124 -0.56 26.43 0.32
C ALA A 124 -2.06 26.77 0.19
N ASN A 125 -2.93 25.83 0.54
CA ASN A 125 -4.38 25.95 0.52
C ASN A 125 -5.03 26.23 -0.85
N ASP A 126 -4.32 26.00 -1.97
CA ASP A 126 -4.94 26.07 -3.30
C ASP A 126 -5.65 24.74 -3.63
N LEU A 127 -6.95 24.70 -3.35
CA LEU A 127 -7.78 23.54 -3.57
C LEU A 127 -7.79 23.08 -5.04
N ASN A 128 -7.73 24.03 -5.99
CA ASN A 128 -7.74 23.70 -7.42
C ASN A 128 -6.46 22.94 -7.82
N GLN A 129 -5.30 23.40 -7.35
CA GLN A 129 -4.03 22.71 -7.60
C GLN A 129 -3.99 21.34 -6.92
N ILE A 130 -4.49 21.23 -5.68
CA ILE A 130 -4.57 19.95 -4.95
C ILE A 130 -5.44 18.97 -5.71
N LEU A 131 -6.63 19.36 -6.15
CA LEU A 131 -7.56 18.49 -6.88
C LEU A 131 -7.04 18.14 -8.29
N LEU A 132 -6.41 19.08 -8.98
CA LEU A 132 -5.76 18.81 -10.26
C LEU A 132 -4.66 17.77 -10.11
N PHE A 133 -3.76 17.94 -9.13
CA PHE A 133 -2.70 16.97 -8.88
C PHE A 133 -3.27 15.60 -8.46
N ALA A 134 -4.26 15.58 -7.59
CA ALA A 134 -4.94 14.35 -7.17
C ALA A 134 -5.58 13.61 -8.35
N SER A 135 -6.23 14.33 -9.28
CA SER A 135 -6.86 13.75 -10.48
C SER A 135 -5.84 13.13 -11.43
N LEU A 136 -4.67 13.76 -11.60
CA LEU A 136 -3.55 13.22 -12.39
C LEU A 136 -2.86 12.05 -11.68
N TYR A 137 -2.74 12.12 -10.34
CA TYR A 137 -2.11 11.07 -9.55
C TYR A 137 -2.95 9.78 -9.50
N LEU A 138 -4.28 9.91 -9.50
CA LEU A 138 -5.21 8.77 -9.42
C LEU A 138 -4.92 7.67 -10.45
N PRO A 139 -4.94 7.94 -11.78
CA PRO A 139 -4.66 6.91 -12.77
C PRO A 139 -3.22 6.38 -12.68
N ILE A 140 -2.24 7.23 -12.38
CA ILE A 140 -0.84 6.82 -12.24
C ILE A 140 -0.67 5.85 -11.05
N CYS A 141 -1.26 6.16 -9.91
CA CYS A 141 -1.25 5.31 -8.73
C CYS A 141 -1.93 3.97 -9.00
N TRP A 142 -3.14 4.02 -9.58
CA TRP A 142 -3.90 2.81 -9.90
C TRP A 142 -3.15 1.89 -10.87
N LEU A 143 -2.63 2.42 -11.97
CA LEU A 143 -1.86 1.66 -12.95
C LEU A 143 -0.58 1.09 -12.35
N SER A 144 0.14 1.89 -11.55
CA SER A 144 1.36 1.43 -10.85
C SER A 144 1.08 0.24 -9.93
N LEU A 145 0.02 0.30 -9.12
CA LEU A 145 -0.36 -0.80 -8.23
C LEU A 145 -0.89 -2.00 -9.02
N ALA A 146 -1.65 -1.77 -10.09
CA ALA A 146 -2.12 -2.84 -10.97
C ALA A 146 -0.94 -3.59 -11.63
N CYS A 147 0.13 -2.91 -12.03
CA CYS A 147 1.34 -3.56 -12.55
C CYS A 147 1.91 -4.58 -11.54
N TRP A 148 1.89 -4.29 -10.24
CA TRP A 148 2.34 -5.24 -9.21
C TRP A 148 1.43 -6.46 -9.09
N VAL A 149 0.10 -6.29 -9.25
CA VAL A 149 -0.85 -7.43 -9.29
C VAL A 149 -0.58 -8.28 -10.53
N TYR A 150 -0.41 -7.67 -11.70
CA TYR A 150 -0.10 -8.39 -12.94
C TYR A 150 1.26 -9.08 -12.88
N ALA A 151 2.28 -8.44 -12.30
CA ALA A 151 3.58 -9.07 -12.05
C ALA A 151 3.45 -10.32 -11.17
N GLY A 152 2.64 -10.25 -10.11
CA GLY A 152 2.32 -11.41 -9.28
C GLY A 152 1.60 -12.51 -10.05
N ALA A 153 0.61 -12.17 -10.86
CA ALA A 153 -0.14 -13.12 -11.69
C ALA A 153 0.74 -13.78 -12.76
N PHE A 154 1.68 -13.00 -13.34
CA PHE A 154 2.67 -13.53 -14.25
C PHE A 154 3.62 -14.52 -13.56
N LEU A 155 4.12 -14.13 -12.39
CA LEU A 155 5.00 -14.97 -11.58
C LEU A 155 4.33 -16.30 -11.21
N ARG A 156 3.03 -16.27 -10.91
CA ARG A 156 2.22 -17.48 -10.63
C ARG A 156 2.29 -18.52 -11.75
N ARG A 157 2.40 -18.13 -13.02
CA ARG A 157 2.47 -19.06 -14.16
C ARG A 157 3.74 -19.88 -14.17
N TYR A 158 4.82 -19.34 -13.63
CA TYR A 158 6.13 -19.99 -13.55
C TYR A 158 6.34 -20.74 -12.22
N VAL A 159 5.58 -20.37 -11.20
CA VAL A 159 5.73 -20.86 -9.85
C VAL A 159 4.60 -21.85 -9.53
N GLN A 160 4.67 -23.04 -10.12
CA GLN A 160 3.71 -24.12 -9.84
C GLN A 160 4.05 -24.93 -8.58
N ARG A 161 5.19 -24.67 -7.94
CA ARG A 161 5.62 -25.40 -6.73
C ARG A 161 5.25 -24.62 -5.47
N PRO A 162 4.48 -25.21 -4.52
CA PRO A 162 4.14 -24.55 -3.26
C PRO A 162 5.35 -24.00 -2.51
N ALA A 163 6.48 -24.71 -2.53
CA ALA A 163 7.72 -24.27 -1.89
C ALA A 163 8.22 -22.91 -2.41
N VAL A 164 8.06 -22.62 -3.70
CA VAL A 164 8.51 -21.34 -4.29
C VAL A 164 7.56 -20.21 -3.86
N LEU A 165 6.25 -20.45 -3.80
CA LEU A 165 5.28 -19.47 -3.27
C LEU A 165 5.57 -19.16 -1.80
N VAL A 166 5.87 -20.17 -0.99
CA VAL A 166 6.30 -19.97 0.42
C VAL A 166 7.54 -19.10 0.49
N THR A 167 8.54 -19.36 -0.34
CA THR A 167 9.78 -18.56 -0.36
C THR A 167 9.49 -17.10 -0.73
N ILE A 168 8.69 -16.86 -1.78
CA ILE A 168 8.28 -15.52 -2.19
C ILE A 168 7.56 -14.81 -1.04
N ASN A 169 6.55 -15.45 -0.44
CA ASN A 169 5.77 -14.85 0.64
C ASN A 169 6.60 -14.56 1.88
N ARG A 170 7.55 -15.44 2.24
CA ARG A 170 8.50 -15.20 3.34
C ARG A 170 9.45 -14.04 3.03
N THR A 171 9.93 -13.93 1.79
CA THR A 171 10.74 -12.77 1.36
C THR A 171 9.94 -11.47 1.45
N LEU A 172 8.69 -11.46 1.00
CA LEU A 172 7.81 -10.31 1.11
C LEU A 172 7.50 -9.97 2.57
N ALA A 173 7.29 -10.98 3.42
CA ALA A 173 7.11 -10.81 4.86
C ALA A 173 8.34 -10.16 5.50
N LEU A 174 9.53 -10.62 5.15
CA LEU A 174 10.79 -10.03 5.63
C LEU A 174 10.92 -8.57 5.21
N LEU A 175 10.62 -8.23 3.96
CA LEU A 175 10.65 -6.85 3.47
C LEU A 175 9.64 -5.97 4.21
N LEU A 176 8.45 -6.48 4.54
CA LEU A 176 7.47 -5.77 5.36
C LEU A 176 7.99 -5.57 6.80
N ALA A 177 8.60 -6.58 7.40
CA ALA A 177 9.19 -6.48 8.73
C ALA A 177 10.35 -5.46 8.77
N ILE A 178 11.21 -5.43 7.76
CA ILE A 178 12.26 -4.42 7.62
C ILE A 178 11.66 -3.02 7.49
N SER A 179 10.56 -2.86 6.74
CA SER A 179 9.85 -1.59 6.65
C SER A 179 9.29 -1.15 8.02
N CYS A 180 8.81 -2.08 8.84
CA CYS A 180 8.40 -1.78 10.22
C CYS A 180 9.58 -1.32 11.09
N LEU A 181 10.72 -2.00 10.97
CA LEU A 181 11.92 -1.63 11.74
C LEU A 181 12.37 -0.20 11.38
N TYR A 182 12.41 0.13 10.09
CA TYR A 182 12.74 1.49 9.63
C TYR A 182 11.79 2.54 10.21
N LEU A 183 10.49 2.22 10.36
CA LEU A 183 9.50 3.10 10.98
C LEU A 183 9.70 3.34 12.47
N VAL A 184 10.26 2.36 13.16
CA VAL A 184 10.50 2.46 14.62
C VAL A 184 11.80 3.19 14.92
N THR A 185 12.82 3.04 14.06
CA THR A 185 14.17 3.56 14.29
C THR A 185 14.45 4.90 13.60
N GLY A 186 13.69 5.30 12.59
CA GLY A 186 13.79 6.57 11.86
C GLY A 186 12.78 7.57 12.37
#